data_ef5c9dffc43c309cdf47f351c470f4b7
#
_entry.id   ef5c9dffc43c309cdf47f351c470f4b7
#
_cell.length_a   1.000
_cell.length_b   1.000
_cell.length_c   1.000
_cell.angle_alpha   90.00
_cell.angle_beta   90.00
_cell.angle_gamma   90.00
#
_symmetry.space_group_name_H-M   'P 1'
#
loop_
_entity.id
_entity.type
_entity.pdbx_description
1 polymer ?
#
loop_
_entity_poly.entity_id
_entity_poly.type
_entity_poly.pdbx_seq_one_letter_code
_entity_poly.pdbx_strand_id
1 'polypeptide(L)'
;MALTRFSVAPLAGMTRHLANVASGRAAPDLVITGARVLSTYSERILPDREIWLAGGRIAAVKPAGSSKALGVSRYDAQGGILAPGLVDPHIHIESSMVTACAYAEAALLNGTTTIFCDSHEIGNVMDVAGVEAMLEDARHAPLSIFLTVPSTVPATSPELETAGGDLTAEKIAALFDTWPEAVALGEKMDFVPVTMGNERAHAILAAALGRGRPVSGHVYGREFVSAYAASGVTDTHEAIDRDIADDLLEAGIWLFLRGGPPTTPWHSLPEAIRTVTELGASHKRIAVCTDDRDAEDLLAFGLDWVVREARLAGMSREQAWAMGSLHGATRFGMDGEIGGLGGGRRADLVLLNDDLEPVSTWYGGELVVDHKKITPALDAALSNRWRYPDVAYHTVKLPDVVKLTPDLPSSKVIANTIRTELPGIILGHEKIELEPANDWETHFARHGLCFVTVIERHGKSPGNVAHALLSNFALKSGAVASSVGHDSHNIIIAGTNEADMQVALRAIESHQGGVCVVQDGKVTAMVPLPVAGLMSDKRVHEVAAEVQALKVEWEKAGCTIPYMGFNLIPLSVIPEIRITDKGLVTVPQMVIVPPFEAA
;
A
#
# COMPACT_ATOMS: atom_id res chain seq x y z
N MET A 1 10.57 12.25 -19.02
CA MET A 1 11.15 12.52 -17.68
C MET A 1 12.33 11.58 -17.50
N ALA A 2 13.47 12.06 -17.05
CA ALA A 2 14.63 11.20 -16.85
C ALA A 2 14.51 10.49 -15.49
N LEU A 3 14.46 9.17 -15.50
CA LEU A 3 14.55 8.36 -14.29
C LEU A 3 16.02 8.30 -13.87
N THR A 4 16.43 9.16 -12.97
CA THR A 4 17.86 9.33 -12.61
C THR A 4 18.17 8.92 -11.18
N ARG A 5 17.48 7.92 -10.68
CA ARG A 5 17.82 7.39 -9.36
C ARG A 5 19.03 6.47 -9.46
N PHE A 6 19.87 6.51 -8.46
CA PHE A 6 21.08 5.69 -8.37
C PHE A 6 21.98 5.76 -9.61
N SER A 7 22.43 6.94 -9.92
CA SER A 7 23.49 7.17 -10.90
C SER A 7 23.24 6.65 -12.32
N VAL A 8 22.03 6.21 -12.65
CA VAL A 8 21.70 5.85 -14.03
C VAL A 8 21.49 7.10 -14.85
N ALA A 9 22.40 7.38 -15.74
CA ALA A 9 22.36 8.54 -16.60
C ALA A 9 21.09 8.56 -17.47
N PRO A 10 20.48 9.74 -17.73
CA PRO A 10 19.38 9.88 -18.67
C PRO A 10 19.72 9.27 -20.03
N LEU A 11 18.76 8.58 -20.65
CA LEU A 11 18.96 7.89 -21.94
C LEU A 11 19.48 8.84 -23.02
N ALA A 12 19.02 10.09 -23.04
CA ALA A 12 19.47 11.10 -24.00
C ALA A 12 20.99 11.31 -24.04
N GLY A 13 21.67 11.20 -22.90
CA GLY A 13 23.13 11.28 -22.80
C GLY A 13 23.86 9.99 -23.16
N MET A 14 23.16 8.86 -23.23
CA MET A 14 23.76 7.53 -23.38
C MET A 14 23.58 6.90 -24.78
N THR A 15 22.75 7.45 -25.64
CA THR A 15 22.34 6.83 -26.92
C THR A 15 23.52 6.37 -27.78
N ARG A 16 24.54 7.24 -27.99
CA ARG A 16 25.72 6.92 -28.78
C ARG A 16 26.56 5.80 -28.15
N HIS A 17 26.75 5.88 -26.81
CA HIS A 17 27.51 4.87 -26.07
C HIS A 17 26.86 3.50 -26.16
N LEU A 18 25.57 3.43 -25.86
CA LEU A 18 24.78 2.20 -25.92
C LEU A 18 24.77 1.59 -27.34
N ALA A 19 24.61 2.41 -28.37
CA ALA A 19 24.68 1.97 -29.76
C ALA A 19 26.08 1.39 -30.12
N ASN A 20 27.16 1.97 -29.62
CA ASN A 20 28.52 1.47 -29.82
C ASN A 20 28.72 0.14 -29.09
N VAL A 21 28.26 0.00 -27.86
CA VAL A 21 28.31 -1.27 -27.11
C VAL A 21 27.46 -2.34 -27.83
N ALA A 22 26.20 -2.05 -28.15
CA ALA A 22 25.30 -2.98 -28.81
C ALA A 22 25.84 -3.50 -30.16
N SER A 23 26.61 -2.68 -30.88
CA SER A 23 27.22 -3.04 -32.16
C SER A 23 28.65 -3.65 -32.04
N GLY A 24 29.14 -3.81 -30.80
CA GLY A 24 30.50 -4.36 -30.54
C GLY A 24 31.64 -3.38 -30.77
N ARG A 25 31.38 -2.10 -31.01
CA ARG A 25 32.43 -1.07 -31.19
C ARG A 25 32.98 -0.56 -29.85
N ALA A 26 32.27 -0.78 -28.75
CA ALA A 26 32.72 -0.54 -27.39
C ALA A 26 32.42 -1.76 -26.53
N ALA A 27 33.21 -1.96 -25.48
CA ALA A 27 32.98 -3.03 -24.51
C ALA A 27 31.80 -2.68 -23.56
N PRO A 28 30.98 -3.66 -23.15
CA PRO A 28 30.04 -3.49 -22.06
C PRO A 28 30.77 -3.42 -20.70
N ASP A 29 30.11 -2.88 -19.69
CA ASP A 29 30.60 -2.88 -18.31
C ASP A 29 30.43 -4.27 -17.66
N LEU A 30 29.30 -4.93 -17.95
CA LEU A 30 28.96 -6.26 -17.47
C LEU A 30 28.29 -7.07 -18.57
N VAL A 31 28.61 -8.36 -18.65
CA VAL A 31 27.89 -9.34 -19.45
C VAL A 31 27.28 -10.41 -18.55
N ILE A 32 25.96 -10.55 -18.55
CA ILE A 32 25.28 -11.65 -17.89
C ILE A 32 25.13 -12.78 -18.91
N THR A 33 25.72 -13.96 -18.62
CA THR A 33 25.79 -15.12 -19.50
C THR A 33 24.98 -16.29 -18.98
N GLY A 34 24.76 -17.31 -19.79
CA GLY A 34 24.09 -18.55 -19.36
C GLY A 34 22.61 -18.36 -18.97
N ALA A 35 21.94 -17.33 -19.47
CA ALA A 35 20.56 -17.01 -19.12
C ALA A 35 19.55 -17.51 -20.17
N ARG A 36 18.40 -17.92 -19.70
CA ARG A 36 17.15 -17.90 -20.47
C ARG A 36 16.48 -16.53 -20.21
N VAL A 37 16.13 -15.79 -21.25
CA VAL A 37 15.59 -14.44 -21.08
C VAL A 37 14.07 -14.43 -21.22
N LEU A 38 13.34 -14.00 -20.20
CA LEU A 38 11.91 -13.76 -20.25
C LEU A 38 11.65 -12.43 -20.95
N SER A 39 11.13 -12.49 -22.16
CA SER A 39 10.73 -11.32 -22.94
C SER A 39 9.27 -10.97 -22.65
N THR A 40 9.03 -9.91 -21.89
CA THR A 40 7.69 -9.38 -21.62
C THR A 40 7.03 -8.78 -22.86
N TYR A 41 7.83 -8.36 -23.86
CA TYR A 41 7.28 -7.80 -25.12
C TYR A 41 6.67 -8.86 -26.03
N SER A 42 7.25 -10.07 -26.06
CA SER A 42 6.80 -11.16 -26.93
C SER A 42 6.17 -12.32 -26.16
N GLU A 43 6.12 -12.21 -24.83
CA GLU A 43 5.58 -13.22 -23.91
C GLU A 43 6.20 -14.60 -24.19
N ARG A 44 7.54 -14.66 -24.24
CA ARG A 44 8.30 -15.89 -24.50
C ARG A 44 9.57 -15.95 -23.67
N ILE A 45 9.99 -17.13 -23.30
CA ILE A 45 11.33 -17.39 -22.76
C ILE A 45 12.27 -17.70 -23.92
N LEU A 46 13.28 -16.86 -24.11
CA LEU A 46 14.29 -16.97 -25.14
C LEU A 46 15.49 -17.75 -24.59
N PRO A 47 15.81 -18.96 -25.12
CA PRO A 47 16.93 -19.73 -24.65
C PRO A 47 18.27 -19.13 -25.12
N ASP A 48 19.36 -19.50 -24.43
CA ASP A 48 20.74 -19.23 -24.83
C ASP A 48 20.99 -17.74 -25.14
N ARG A 49 20.78 -16.87 -24.16
CA ARG A 49 21.00 -15.42 -24.29
C ARG A 49 22.11 -14.95 -23.37
N GLU A 50 22.69 -13.82 -23.76
CA GLU A 50 23.50 -12.97 -22.89
C GLU A 50 23.00 -11.53 -22.94
N ILE A 51 23.10 -10.81 -21.84
CA ILE A 51 22.73 -9.41 -21.73
C ILE A 51 23.97 -8.56 -21.51
N TRP A 52 24.10 -7.49 -22.29
CA TRP A 52 25.19 -6.52 -22.20
C TRP A 52 24.71 -5.25 -21.52
N LEU A 53 25.36 -4.90 -20.41
CA LEU A 53 25.04 -3.70 -19.65
C LEU A 53 26.12 -2.64 -19.84
N ALA A 54 25.70 -1.37 -19.89
CA ALA A 54 26.59 -0.22 -19.94
C ALA A 54 25.95 1.02 -19.33
N GLY A 55 26.62 1.66 -18.37
CA GLY A 55 26.16 2.87 -17.70
C GLY A 55 24.82 2.70 -16.97
N GLY A 56 24.61 1.55 -16.36
CA GLY A 56 23.36 1.23 -15.65
C GLY A 56 22.17 0.92 -16.57
N ARG A 57 22.41 0.71 -17.88
CA ARG A 57 21.38 0.43 -18.87
C ARG A 57 21.66 -0.84 -19.64
N ILE A 58 20.63 -1.42 -20.21
CA ILE A 58 20.74 -2.55 -21.15
C ILE A 58 21.21 -2.01 -22.50
N ALA A 59 22.39 -2.40 -22.92
CA ALA A 59 22.88 -2.10 -24.27
C ALA A 59 22.28 -3.07 -25.30
N ALA A 60 22.26 -4.37 -24.99
CA ALA A 60 21.73 -5.39 -25.91
C ALA A 60 21.39 -6.70 -25.21
N VAL A 61 20.43 -7.44 -25.78
CA VAL A 61 20.16 -8.85 -25.53
C VAL A 61 20.63 -9.61 -26.78
N LYS A 62 21.58 -10.54 -26.65
CA LYS A 62 22.25 -11.22 -27.76
C LYS A 62 22.19 -12.75 -27.61
N PRO A 63 22.37 -13.51 -28.66
CA PRO A 63 22.66 -14.93 -28.52
C PRO A 63 23.94 -15.19 -27.68
N ALA A 64 23.94 -16.26 -26.92
CA ALA A 64 25.10 -16.64 -26.10
C ALA A 64 26.40 -16.68 -26.90
N GLY A 65 27.50 -16.23 -26.31
CA GLY A 65 28.82 -16.18 -26.96
C GLY A 65 29.01 -15.04 -27.97
N SER A 66 28.08 -14.08 -28.04
CA SER A 66 28.20 -12.89 -28.91
C SER A 66 29.29 -11.93 -28.42
N SER A 67 29.50 -11.80 -27.11
CA SER A 67 30.54 -10.93 -26.53
C SER A 67 31.93 -11.54 -26.72
N LYS A 68 32.77 -10.84 -27.49
CA LYS A 68 34.20 -11.17 -27.68
C LYS A 68 35.12 -10.27 -26.85
N ALA A 69 34.56 -9.35 -26.07
CA ALA A 69 35.32 -8.42 -25.26
C ALA A 69 36.10 -9.16 -24.17
N LEU A 70 37.42 -8.90 -24.11
CA LEU A 70 38.30 -9.43 -23.07
C LEU A 70 38.36 -8.49 -21.88
N GLY A 71 38.49 -9.05 -20.67
CA GLY A 71 38.60 -8.26 -19.42
C GLY A 71 37.29 -7.60 -18.95
N VAL A 72 36.15 -7.94 -19.55
CA VAL A 72 34.83 -7.47 -19.11
C VAL A 72 34.33 -8.33 -17.96
N SER A 73 33.73 -7.68 -16.95
CA SER A 73 33.04 -8.38 -15.86
C SER A 73 31.95 -9.30 -16.42
N ARG A 74 31.85 -10.51 -15.85
CA ARG A 74 30.83 -11.49 -16.24
C ARG A 74 30.12 -12.05 -15.02
N TYR A 75 28.82 -12.24 -15.17
CA TYR A 75 27.98 -12.96 -14.20
C TYR A 75 27.37 -14.17 -14.92
N ASP A 76 27.50 -15.36 -14.35
CA ASP A 76 26.91 -16.59 -14.90
C ASP A 76 25.55 -16.84 -14.26
N ALA A 77 24.48 -16.75 -15.03
CA ALA A 77 23.11 -17.01 -14.60
C ALA A 77 22.78 -18.50 -14.42
N GLN A 78 23.73 -19.40 -14.75
CA GLN A 78 23.65 -20.85 -14.52
C GLN A 78 22.36 -21.51 -15.07
N GLY A 79 21.82 -21.03 -16.19
CA GLY A 79 20.58 -21.51 -16.79
C GLY A 79 19.31 -20.93 -16.18
N GLY A 80 19.41 -20.01 -15.21
CA GLY A 80 18.26 -19.32 -14.63
C GLY A 80 17.51 -18.45 -15.64
N ILE A 81 16.31 -18.00 -15.27
CA ILE A 81 15.49 -17.11 -16.09
C ILE A 81 15.82 -15.67 -15.70
N LEU A 82 16.36 -14.89 -16.64
CA LEU A 82 16.57 -13.47 -16.44
C LEU A 82 15.36 -12.69 -16.95
N ALA A 83 14.73 -11.91 -16.07
CA ALA A 83 13.52 -11.16 -16.31
C ALA A 83 13.74 -9.67 -15.97
N PRO A 84 12.89 -8.73 -16.44
CA PRO A 84 12.91 -7.36 -15.94
C PRO A 84 12.49 -7.32 -14.49
N GLY A 85 12.99 -6.33 -13.75
CA GLY A 85 12.53 -6.02 -12.40
C GLY A 85 11.03 -5.79 -12.35
N LEU A 86 10.40 -6.22 -11.27
CA LEU A 86 8.98 -6.03 -11.04
C LEU A 86 8.66 -4.54 -10.82
N VAL A 87 7.47 -4.15 -11.25
CA VAL A 87 6.92 -2.80 -11.20
C VAL A 87 5.57 -2.87 -10.52
N ASP A 88 5.49 -2.44 -9.28
CA ASP A 88 4.24 -2.41 -8.53
C ASP A 88 3.48 -1.12 -8.84
N PRO A 89 2.32 -1.19 -9.50
CA PRO A 89 1.59 -0.01 -9.96
C PRO A 89 0.75 0.66 -8.89
N HIS A 90 0.57 0.04 -7.70
CA HIS A 90 -0.23 0.60 -6.62
C HIS A 90 0.15 0.00 -5.26
N ILE A 91 0.67 0.83 -4.37
CA ILE A 91 1.02 0.49 -3.00
C ILE A 91 0.90 1.70 -2.07
N HIS A 92 0.86 1.42 -0.75
CA HIS A 92 1.01 2.38 0.34
C HIS A 92 2.24 2.01 1.17
N ILE A 93 3.29 2.85 1.15
CA ILE A 93 4.51 2.58 1.93
C ILE A 93 4.17 2.57 3.43
N GLU A 94 3.32 3.47 3.86
CA GLU A 94 2.91 3.66 5.26
C GLU A 94 2.27 2.40 5.85
N SER A 95 1.44 1.69 5.08
CA SER A 95 0.81 0.43 5.49
C SER A 95 1.83 -0.65 5.84
N SER A 96 3.04 -0.57 5.26
CA SER A 96 4.14 -1.49 5.61
C SER A 96 4.78 -1.16 6.96
N MET A 97 4.37 -0.09 7.63
CA MET A 97 4.91 0.39 8.90
C MET A 97 6.40 0.74 8.86
N VAL A 98 7.00 0.91 7.69
CA VAL A 98 8.40 1.30 7.52
C VAL A 98 8.53 2.49 6.58
N THR A 99 9.65 3.20 6.66
CA THR A 99 10.00 4.31 5.76
C THR A 99 10.35 3.82 4.36
N ALA A 100 10.38 4.72 3.37
CA ALA A 100 10.67 4.36 1.97
C ALA A 100 12.04 3.68 1.81
N CYS A 101 13.06 4.14 2.54
CA CYS A 101 14.38 3.49 2.54
C CYS A 101 14.34 2.05 3.09
N ALA A 102 13.56 1.81 4.15
CA ALA A 102 13.44 0.46 4.72
C ALA A 102 12.56 -0.45 3.86
N TYR A 103 11.51 0.10 3.21
CA TYR A 103 10.69 -0.61 2.22
C TYR A 103 11.53 -1.19 1.07
N ALA A 104 12.52 -0.42 0.59
CA ALA A 104 13.37 -0.81 -0.52
C ALA A 104 14.12 -2.14 -0.29
N GLU A 105 14.45 -2.47 0.96
CA GLU A 105 15.11 -3.75 1.30
C GLU A 105 14.23 -4.95 0.93
N ALA A 106 12.98 -4.96 1.39
CA ALA A 106 12.04 -6.04 1.10
C ALA A 106 11.67 -6.08 -0.39
N ALA A 107 11.42 -4.93 -1.00
CA ALA A 107 11.10 -4.83 -2.41
C ALA A 107 12.19 -5.46 -3.29
N LEU A 108 13.46 -5.11 -3.06
CA LEU A 108 14.58 -5.63 -3.85
C LEU A 108 14.87 -7.11 -3.57
N LEU A 109 14.67 -7.60 -2.35
CA LEU A 109 14.75 -9.03 -2.03
C LEU A 109 13.73 -9.84 -2.82
N ASN A 110 12.55 -9.26 -3.08
CA ASN A 110 11.46 -9.86 -3.84
C ASN A 110 11.46 -9.46 -5.34
N GLY A 111 12.56 -8.86 -5.83
CA GLY A 111 12.72 -8.53 -7.24
C GLY A 111 11.94 -7.31 -7.73
N THR A 112 11.26 -6.57 -6.84
CA THR A 112 10.59 -5.31 -7.17
C THR A 112 11.60 -4.18 -7.22
N THR A 113 11.69 -3.50 -8.36
CA THR A 113 12.67 -2.42 -8.60
C THR A 113 12.02 -1.05 -8.77
N THR A 114 10.71 -1.03 -8.97
CA THR A 114 9.91 0.20 -9.13
C THR A 114 8.57 0.06 -8.44
N ILE A 115 8.14 1.11 -7.76
CA ILE A 115 6.79 1.20 -7.17
C ILE A 115 6.14 2.54 -7.50
N PHE A 116 4.81 2.52 -7.59
CA PHE A 116 3.95 3.72 -7.63
C PHE A 116 3.19 3.76 -6.31
N CYS A 117 3.55 4.73 -5.47
CA CYS A 117 3.05 4.84 -4.11
C CYS A 117 2.01 5.97 -4.02
N ASP A 118 0.89 5.71 -3.37
CA ASP A 118 -0.07 6.72 -2.93
C ASP A 118 0.16 7.01 -1.45
N SER A 119 0.64 8.22 -1.12
CA SER A 119 0.98 8.61 0.25
C SER A 119 -0.16 9.39 0.91
N HIS A 120 -1.41 8.93 0.75
CA HIS A 120 -2.55 9.63 1.36
C HIS A 120 -2.57 9.49 2.89
N GLU A 121 -2.01 8.43 3.45
CA GLU A 121 -1.97 8.21 4.89
C GLU A 121 -1.15 9.30 5.59
N ILE A 122 0.10 9.54 5.19
CA ILE A 122 0.90 10.63 5.76
C ILE A 122 0.34 12.00 5.37
N GLY A 123 -0.32 12.11 4.21
CA GLY A 123 -1.07 13.29 3.79
C GLY A 123 -2.21 13.62 4.76
N ASN A 124 -2.94 12.64 5.23
CA ASN A 124 -4.01 12.80 6.24
C ASN A 124 -3.47 13.25 7.61
N VAL A 125 -2.19 12.97 7.93
CA VAL A 125 -1.58 13.37 9.20
C VAL A 125 -0.88 14.73 9.11
N MET A 126 -0.12 14.97 8.04
CA MET A 126 0.81 16.11 7.94
C MET A 126 0.56 17.01 6.72
N ASP A 127 -0.54 16.83 5.99
CA ASP A 127 -0.85 17.61 4.79
C ASP A 127 0.27 17.49 3.73
N VAL A 128 0.49 18.51 2.90
CA VAL A 128 1.56 18.58 1.89
C VAL A 128 2.93 18.26 2.48
N ALA A 129 3.21 18.73 3.70
CA ALA A 129 4.51 18.50 4.34
C ALA A 129 4.81 17.01 4.57
N GLY A 130 3.79 16.19 4.82
CA GLY A 130 3.94 14.74 4.93
C GLY A 130 4.27 14.10 3.60
N VAL A 131 3.54 14.46 2.55
CA VAL A 131 3.78 13.97 1.18
C VAL A 131 5.18 14.35 0.69
N GLU A 132 5.61 15.59 0.93
CA GLU A 132 6.96 16.05 0.57
C GLU A 132 8.05 15.34 1.37
N ALA A 133 7.82 15.06 2.66
CA ALA A 133 8.75 14.29 3.48
C ALA A 133 8.91 12.85 2.97
N MET A 134 7.81 12.19 2.55
CA MET A 134 7.86 10.88 1.90
C MET A 134 8.63 10.91 0.58
N LEU A 135 8.44 11.95 -0.24
CA LEU A 135 9.18 12.13 -1.49
C LEU A 135 10.69 12.33 -1.27
N GLU A 136 11.06 13.08 -0.24
CA GLU A 136 12.48 13.24 0.13
C GLU A 136 13.09 11.91 0.61
N ASP A 137 12.40 11.13 1.45
CA ASP A 137 12.86 9.79 1.84
C ASP A 137 12.98 8.87 0.61
N ALA A 138 11.98 8.89 -0.28
CA ALA A 138 11.98 8.14 -1.53
C ALA A 138 13.17 8.47 -2.44
N ARG A 139 13.67 9.71 -2.44
CA ARG A 139 14.88 10.12 -3.18
C ARG A 139 16.17 9.49 -2.64
N HIS A 140 16.19 9.13 -1.37
CA HIS A 140 17.33 8.47 -0.72
C HIS A 140 17.22 6.94 -0.76
N ALA A 141 16.05 6.39 -1.08
CA ALA A 141 15.84 4.96 -1.17
C ALA A 141 16.54 4.32 -2.38
N PRO A 142 17.18 3.14 -2.25
CA PRO A 142 17.75 2.38 -3.36
C PRO A 142 16.66 1.68 -4.22
N LEU A 143 15.60 2.39 -4.56
CA LEU A 143 14.42 1.91 -5.27
C LEU A 143 13.86 3.03 -6.14
N SER A 144 13.27 2.72 -7.29
CA SER A 144 12.52 3.71 -8.07
C SER A 144 11.13 3.88 -7.48
N ILE A 145 10.89 5.01 -6.80
CA ILE A 145 9.61 5.33 -6.18
C ILE A 145 9.01 6.53 -6.88
N PHE A 146 7.82 6.35 -7.43
CA PHE A 146 7.00 7.39 -8.04
C PHE A 146 5.77 7.64 -7.20
N LEU A 147 5.36 8.89 -7.11
CA LEU A 147 4.17 9.28 -6.39
C LEU A 147 2.96 9.32 -7.34
N THR A 148 1.91 8.65 -6.94
CA THR A 148 0.55 8.98 -7.34
C THR A 148 0.03 9.94 -6.27
N VAL A 149 -0.15 11.22 -6.64
CA VAL A 149 -0.45 12.29 -5.68
C VAL A 149 -1.77 12.03 -4.97
N PRO A 150 -1.82 11.99 -3.63
CA PRO A 150 -3.06 11.73 -2.90
C PRO A 150 -4.22 12.60 -3.33
N SER A 151 -5.36 11.99 -3.62
CA SER A 151 -6.52 12.65 -4.22
C SER A 151 -7.69 12.85 -3.27
N THR A 152 -7.70 12.11 -2.16
CA THR A 152 -8.85 12.03 -1.26
C THR A 152 -8.37 12.19 0.20
N VAL A 153 -7.93 13.41 0.52
CA VAL A 153 -7.48 13.83 1.86
C VAL A 153 -8.22 15.11 2.24
N PRO A 154 -9.09 15.08 3.27
CA PRO A 154 -9.54 13.91 4.02
C PRO A 154 -10.39 12.96 3.17
N ALA A 155 -10.61 11.73 3.68
CA ALA A 155 -11.45 10.73 3.02
C ALA A 155 -12.92 11.15 2.89
N THR A 156 -13.42 11.86 3.89
CA THR A 156 -14.79 12.42 3.92
C THR A 156 -14.77 13.93 4.17
N SER A 157 -15.76 14.44 4.88
CA SER A 157 -15.91 15.88 5.15
C SER A 157 -15.56 16.23 6.60
N PRO A 158 -15.24 17.52 6.87
CA PRO A 158 -15.01 18.00 8.23
C PRO A 158 -16.18 17.83 9.20
N GLU A 159 -17.40 17.58 8.69
CA GLU A 159 -18.57 17.27 9.51
C GLU A 159 -18.52 15.85 10.06
N LEU A 160 -17.87 14.92 9.36
CA LEU A 160 -17.85 13.50 9.69
C LEU A 160 -16.57 13.04 10.39
N GLU A 161 -15.42 13.68 10.11
CA GLU A 161 -14.13 13.31 10.70
C GLU A 161 -13.19 14.52 10.82
N THR A 162 -12.16 14.38 11.68
CA THR A 162 -11.08 15.35 11.79
C THR A 162 -9.80 14.72 11.29
N ALA A 163 -9.25 15.21 10.17
CA ALA A 163 -7.97 14.80 9.62
C ALA A 163 -6.87 15.85 9.91
N GLY A 164 -5.61 15.44 9.91
CA GLY A 164 -4.46 16.31 10.03
C GLY A 164 -4.21 17.14 8.78
N GLY A 165 -4.58 16.66 7.59
CA GLY A 165 -4.40 17.29 6.28
C GLY A 165 -5.70 17.63 5.55
N ASP A 166 -5.56 18.51 4.55
CA ASP A 166 -6.60 18.85 3.57
C ASP A 166 -5.94 19.17 2.23
N LEU A 167 -5.87 18.19 1.32
CA LEU A 167 -5.25 18.34 0.01
C LEU A 167 -6.25 18.91 -1.00
N THR A 168 -6.20 20.24 -1.19
CA THR A 168 -7.02 20.93 -2.19
C THR A 168 -6.46 20.76 -3.61
N ALA A 169 -7.25 21.10 -4.61
CA ALA A 169 -6.82 21.08 -6.02
C ALA A 169 -5.55 21.94 -6.27
N GLU A 170 -5.41 23.07 -5.58
CA GLU A 170 -4.25 23.97 -5.67
C GLU A 170 -2.98 23.31 -5.08
N LYS A 171 -3.10 22.64 -3.93
CA LYS A 171 -2.00 21.92 -3.29
C LYS A 171 -1.53 20.74 -4.16
N ILE A 172 -2.47 19.97 -4.70
CA ILE A 172 -2.20 18.87 -5.64
C ILE A 172 -1.51 19.39 -6.90
N ALA A 173 -2.00 20.50 -7.46
CA ALA A 173 -1.38 21.17 -8.58
C ALA A 173 0.07 21.58 -8.29
N ALA A 174 0.33 22.14 -7.11
CA ALA A 174 1.68 22.54 -6.69
C ALA A 174 2.62 21.34 -6.53
N LEU A 175 2.14 20.20 -6.00
CA LEU A 175 2.92 18.96 -5.93
C LEU A 175 3.34 18.47 -7.31
N PHE A 176 2.43 18.46 -8.30
CA PHE A 176 2.75 18.11 -9.68
C PHE A 176 3.77 19.06 -10.33
N ASP A 177 3.68 20.34 -10.03
CA ASP A 177 4.57 21.36 -10.61
C ASP A 177 5.96 21.35 -9.97
N THR A 178 6.07 20.92 -8.71
CA THR A 178 7.32 20.91 -7.92
C THR A 178 8.09 19.61 -8.04
N TRP A 179 7.38 18.46 -8.03
CA TRP A 179 7.98 17.14 -7.89
C TRP A 179 7.89 16.33 -9.18
N PRO A 180 9.02 16.11 -9.89
CA PRO A 180 9.04 15.27 -11.10
C PRO A 180 8.59 13.84 -10.87
N GLU A 181 8.73 13.35 -9.65
CA GLU A 181 8.30 12.03 -9.21
C GLU A 181 6.79 11.89 -9.07
N ALA A 182 6.06 13.00 -8.98
CA ALA A 182 4.60 13.03 -9.00
C ALA A 182 4.09 12.79 -10.43
N VAL A 183 3.71 11.56 -10.73
CA VAL A 183 3.46 11.09 -12.11
C VAL A 183 1.99 10.88 -12.45
N ALA A 184 1.14 10.69 -11.44
CA ALA A 184 -0.30 10.49 -11.59
C ALA A 184 -1.05 11.06 -10.39
N LEU A 185 -2.35 11.25 -10.51
CA LEU A 185 -3.23 11.43 -9.35
C LEU A 185 -3.44 10.06 -8.70
N GLY A 186 -3.40 10.00 -7.38
CA GLY A 186 -3.61 8.80 -6.58
C GLY A 186 -5.04 8.29 -6.61
N GLU A 187 -5.30 7.24 -5.90
CA GLU A 187 -6.61 6.60 -5.91
C GLU A 187 -7.74 7.57 -5.52
N LYS A 188 -8.71 7.69 -6.40
CA LYS A 188 -9.86 8.57 -6.21
C LYS A 188 -10.96 7.82 -5.48
N MET A 189 -10.83 7.70 -4.16
CA MET A 189 -11.72 6.89 -3.31
C MET A 189 -13.16 7.43 -3.23
N ASP A 190 -13.35 8.74 -3.35
CA ASP A 190 -14.64 9.39 -3.30
C ASP A 190 -15.43 9.26 -4.63
N PHE A 191 -15.55 8.01 -5.14
CA PHE A 191 -16.20 7.73 -6.43
C PHE A 191 -17.68 8.16 -6.46
N VAL A 192 -18.40 8.10 -5.32
CA VAL A 192 -19.78 8.60 -5.25
C VAL A 192 -19.83 10.12 -5.46
N PRO A 193 -19.08 10.96 -4.70
CA PRO A 193 -18.94 12.39 -5.01
C PRO A 193 -18.53 12.68 -6.46
N VAL A 194 -17.58 11.94 -7.04
CA VAL A 194 -17.19 12.11 -8.45
C VAL A 194 -18.38 11.86 -9.37
N THR A 195 -19.09 10.76 -9.22
CA THR A 195 -20.21 10.40 -10.11
C THR A 195 -21.44 11.30 -9.92
N MET A 196 -21.55 11.95 -8.75
CA MET A 196 -22.61 12.92 -8.46
C MET A 196 -22.25 14.37 -8.82
N GLY A 197 -21.06 14.62 -9.39
CA GLY A 197 -20.65 15.94 -9.86
C GLY A 197 -20.21 16.90 -8.75
N ASN A 198 -19.64 16.40 -7.67
CA ASN A 198 -19.13 17.23 -6.57
C ASN A 198 -18.02 18.18 -7.05
N GLU A 199 -18.14 19.48 -6.76
CA GLU A 199 -17.21 20.51 -7.24
C GLU A 199 -15.76 20.27 -6.79
N ARG A 200 -15.53 19.89 -5.52
CA ARG A 200 -14.19 19.62 -5.00
C ARG A 200 -13.56 18.41 -5.69
N ALA A 201 -14.31 17.31 -5.84
CA ALA A 201 -13.84 16.11 -6.50
C ALA A 201 -13.42 16.40 -7.95
N HIS A 202 -14.22 17.14 -8.69
CA HIS A 202 -13.94 17.52 -10.09
C HIS A 202 -12.82 18.57 -10.22
N ALA A 203 -12.66 19.49 -9.28
CA ALA A 203 -11.51 20.42 -9.26
C ALA A 203 -10.18 19.65 -9.09
N ILE A 204 -10.16 18.62 -8.25
CA ILE A 204 -8.99 17.75 -8.05
C ILE A 204 -8.68 16.96 -9.33
N LEU A 205 -9.69 16.37 -9.98
CA LEU A 205 -9.52 15.69 -11.27
C LEU A 205 -8.95 16.65 -12.34
N ALA A 206 -9.49 17.86 -12.41
CA ALA A 206 -9.03 18.88 -13.36
C ALA A 206 -7.58 19.32 -13.12
N ALA A 207 -7.12 19.35 -11.87
CA ALA A 207 -5.72 19.68 -11.52
C ALA A 207 -4.72 18.68 -12.12
N ALA A 208 -5.07 17.39 -12.15
CA ALA A 208 -4.26 16.35 -12.77
C ALA A 208 -4.41 16.29 -14.29
N LEU A 209 -5.64 16.20 -14.78
CA LEU A 209 -5.94 16.06 -16.22
C LEU A 209 -5.45 17.26 -17.03
N GLY A 210 -5.57 18.49 -16.49
CA GLY A 210 -5.05 19.70 -17.11
C GLY A 210 -3.52 19.72 -17.26
N ARG A 211 -2.80 18.86 -16.54
CA ARG A 211 -1.35 18.65 -16.63
C ARG A 211 -0.98 17.40 -17.43
N GLY A 212 -1.95 16.75 -18.06
CA GLY A 212 -1.75 15.48 -18.77
C GLY A 212 -1.34 14.33 -17.85
N ARG A 213 -1.69 14.42 -16.56
CA ARG A 213 -1.42 13.34 -15.61
C ARG A 213 -2.58 12.36 -15.60
N PRO A 214 -2.32 11.05 -15.66
CA PRO A 214 -3.36 10.05 -15.52
C PRO A 214 -3.93 10.04 -14.11
N VAL A 215 -5.15 9.52 -13.97
CA VAL A 215 -5.86 9.41 -12.69
C VAL A 215 -6.04 7.96 -12.34
N SER A 216 -5.56 7.57 -11.17
CA SER A 216 -5.81 6.27 -10.56
C SER A 216 -7.11 6.29 -9.77
N GLY A 217 -7.75 5.15 -9.65
CA GLY A 217 -9.07 5.04 -9.06
C GLY A 217 -9.23 3.92 -8.06
N HIS A 218 -10.40 3.99 -7.39
CA HIS A 218 -10.85 3.06 -6.38
C HIS A 218 -12.38 2.94 -6.50
N VAL A 219 -12.88 1.98 -7.28
CA VAL A 219 -14.33 1.80 -7.51
C VAL A 219 -14.71 0.32 -7.49
N TYR A 220 -15.70 -0.02 -6.69
CA TYR A 220 -16.20 -1.39 -6.53
C TYR A 220 -17.72 -1.54 -6.75
N GLY A 221 -18.43 -0.47 -7.09
CA GLY A 221 -19.86 -0.53 -7.45
C GLY A 221 -20.04 -0.52 -8.96
N ARG A 222 -20.61 -1.57 -9.55
CA ARG A 222 -20.82 -1.69 -11.02
C ARG A 222 -21.63 -0.53 -11.60
N GLU A 223 -22.60 -0.02 -10.85
CA GLU A 223 -23.45 1.11 -11.22
C GLU A 223 -22.68 2.42 -11.42
N PHE A 224 -21.51 2.55 -10.83
CA PHE A 224 -20.67 3.76 -10.93
C PHE A 224 -19.65 3.70 -12.07
N VAL A 225 -19.32 2.52 -12.60
CA VAL A 225 -18.21 2.30 -13.55
C VAL A 225 -18.25 3.26 -14.72
N SER A 226 -19.38 3.38 -15.41
CA SER A 226 -19.49 4.21 -16.62
C SER A 226 -19.29 5.72 -16.33
N ALA A 227 -19.90 6.23 -15.26
CA ALA A 227 -19.76 7.64 -14.87
C ALA A 227 -18.35 7.96 -14.37
N TYR A 228 -17.76 7.03 -13.63
CA TYR A 228 -16.41 7.13 -13.08
C TYR A 228 -15.35 7.14 -14.20
N ALA A 229 -15.45 6.23 -15.17
CA ALA A 229 -14.60 6.22 -16.36
C ALA A 229 -14.75 7.52 -17.18
N ALA A 230 -16.00 8.00 -17.37
CA ALA A 230 -16.27 9.25 -18.09
C ALA A 230 -15.67 10.48 -17.38
N SER A 231 -15.41 10.41 -16.08
CA SER A 231 -14.74 11.46 -15.30
C SER A 231 -13.21 11.48 -15.47
N GLY A 232 -12.64 10.58 -16.29
CA GLY A 232 -11.22 10.56 -16.61
C GLY A 232 -10.37 9.63 -15.75
N VAL A 233 -10.98 8.82 -14.88
CA VAL A 233 -10.29 7.77 -14.12
C VAL A 233 -9.97 6.61 -15.06
N THR A 234 -8.76 6.07 -14.98
CA THR A 234 -8.25 5.14 -16.00
C THR A 234 -7.69 3.83 -15.45
N ASP A 235 -7.67 3.62 -14.15
CA ASP A 235 -7.39 2.33 -13.51
C ASP A 235 -8.16 2.18 -12.20
N THR A 236 -8.18 0.97 -11.66
CA THR A 236 -8.63 0.64 -10.31
C THR A 236 -8.04 -0.69 -9.86
N HIS A 237 -7.84 -0.86 -8.54
CA HIS A 237 -7.42 -2.12 -7.91
C HIS A 237 -8.60 -2.85 -7.22
N GLU A 238 -9.83 -2.35 -7.37
CA GLU A 238 -11.04 -2.86 -6.71
C GLU A 238 -11.90 -3.79 -7.60
N ALA A 239 -11.30 -4.47 -8.57
CA ALA A 239 -11.98 -5.51 -9.31
C ALA A 239 -12.15 -6.78 -8.44
N ILE A 240 -13.25 -6.87 -7.70
CA ILE A 240 -13.47 -7.90 -6.67
C ILE A 240 -13.90 -9.26 -7.24
N ASP A 241 -14.46 -9.30 -8.42
CA ASP A 241 -14.90 -10.52 -9.09
C ASP A 241 -14.78 -10.41 -10.61
N ARG A 242 -15.11 -11.52 -11.32
CA ARG A 242 -15.05 -11.62 -12.78
C ARG A 242 -15.93 -10.57 -13.49
N ASP A 243 -17.13 -10.38 -13.00
CA ASP A 243 -18.13 -9.59 -13.73
C ASP A 243 -17.85 -8.09 -13.63
N ILE A 244 -17.40 -7.61 -12.45
CA ILE A 244 -16.94 -6.21 -12.35
C ILE A 244 -15.63 -6.00 -13.09
N ALA A 245 -14.73 -6.99 -13.11
CA ALA A 245 -13.49 -6.92 -13.89
C ALA A 245 -13.78 -6.77 -15.39
N ASP A 246 -14.77 -7.48 -15.91
CA ASP A 246 -15.18 -7.39 -17.30
C ASP A 246 -15.78 -6.02 -17.62
N ASP A 247 -16.71 -5.52 -16.81
CA ASP A 247 -17.32 -4.20 -16.96
C ASP A 247 -16.26 -3.07 -16.96
N LEU A 248 -15.27 -3.16 -16.08
CA LEU A 248 -14.17 -2.19 -15.98
C LEU A 248 -13.29 -2.19 -17.25
N LEU A 249 -12.92 -3.38 -17.75
CA LEU A 249 -12.15 -3.49 -18.99
C LEU A 249 -12.92 -2.94 -20.20
N GLU A 250 -14.22 -3.25 -20.31
CA GLU A 250 -15.10 -2.73 -21.38
C GLU A 250 -15.26 -1.19 -21.29
N ALA A 251 -15.22 -0.63 -20.06
CA ALA A 251 -15.18 0.82 -19.86
C ALA A 251 -13.81 1.46 -20.17
N GLY A 252 -12.80 0.66 -20.52
CA GLY A 252 -11.44 1.11 -20.83
C GLY A 252 -10.55 1.36 -19.63
N ILE A 253 -10.96 0.92 -18.43
CA ILE A 253 -10.21 1.03 -17.18
C ILE A 253 -9.17 -0.08 -17.11
N TRP A 254 -7.95 0.23 -16.67
CA TRP A 254 -6.95 -0.77 -16.33
C TRP A 254 -7.28 -1.44 -15.00
N LEU A 255 -7.01 -2.73 -14.89
CA LEU A 255 -7.13 -3.46 -13.64
C LEU A 255 -5.76 -3.64 -13.00
N PHE A 256 -5.67 -3.32 -11.71
CA PHE A 256 -4.55 -3.70 -10.86
C PHE A 256 -5.04 -4.77 -9.88
N LEU A 257 -4.79 -6.04 -10.20
CA LEU A 257 -5.31 -7.15 -9.40
C LEU A 257 -4.42 -7.37 -8.18
N ARG A 258 -5.01 -7.21 -6.99
CA ARG A 258 -4.30 -7.46 -5.74
C ARG A 258 -4.41 -8.92 -5.31
N GLY A 259 -3.27 -9.47 -4.94
CA GLY A 259 -3.18 -10.75 -4.28
C GLY A 259 -2.88 -10.55 -2.80
N GLY A 260 -3.87 -10.63 -1.94
CA GLY A 260 -3.67 -10.57 -0.49
C GLY A 260 -2.89 -11.77 0.04
N PRO A 261 -2.07 -11.63 1.09
CA PRO A 261 -1.47 -12.76 1.76
C PRO A 261 -2.56 -13.62 2.41
N PRO A 262 -2.30 -14.91 2.69
CA PRO A 262 -3.29 -15.78 3.31
C PRO A 262 -3.81 -15.28 4.67
N THR A 263 -3.00 -14.47 5.37
CA THR A 263 -3.33 -13.89 6.68
C THR A 263 -4.17 -12.63 6.60
N THR A 264 -4.21 -11.97 5.42
CA THR A 264 -4.96 -10.73 5.20
C THR A 264 -5.70 -10.83 3.86
N PRO A 265 -6.85 -11.52 3.82
CA PRO A 265 -7.46 -11.99 2.58
C PRO A 265 -8.36 -10.96 1.89
N TRP A 266 -7.94 -9.72 1.70
CA TRP A 266 -8.61 -8.78 0.77
C TRP A 266 -7.97 -8.83 -0.61
N HIS A 267 -8.09 -9.98 -1.26
CA HIS A 267 -7.54 -10.24 -2.57
C HIS A 267 -8.64 -10.62 -3.54
N SER A 268 -8.56 -10.05 -4.71
CA SER A 268 -9.55 -10.26 -5.77
C SER A 268 -8.98 -11.03 -6.97
N LEU A 269 -7.66 -11.19 -7.04
CA LEU A 269 -6.98 -11.75 -8.20
C LEU A 269 -7.58 -13.08 -8.69
N PRO A 270 -7.81 -14.12 -7.84
CA PRO A 270 -8.31 -15.40 -8.33
C PRO A 270 -9.68 -15.31 -9.00
N GLU A 271 -10.55 -14.42 -8.52
CA GLU A 271 -11.89 -14.24 -9.08
C GLU A 271 -11.89 -13.29 -10.29
N ALA A 272 -11.22 -12.16 -10.19
CA ALA A 272 -11.18 -11.15 -11.25
C ALA A 272 -10.47 -11.63 -12.51
N ILE A 273 -9.38 -12.42 -12.38
CA ILE A 273 -8.62 -12.94 -13.53
C ILE A 273 -9.45 -13.90 -14.41
N ARG A 274 -10.57 -14.38 -13.92
CA ARG A 274 -11.51 -15.22 -14.66
C ARG A 274 -12.11 -14.50 -15.87
N THR A 275 -12.08 -13.15 -15.90
CA THR A 275 -12.42 -12.40 -17.12
C THR A 275 -11.51 -12.80 -18.30
N VAL A 276 -10.23 -13.09 -18.04
CA VAL A 276 -9.29 -13.57 -19.06
C VAL A 276 -9.46 -15.06 -19.33
N THR A 277 -9.47 -15.89 -18.28
CA THR A 277 -9.41 -17.36 -18.41
C THR A 277 -10.75 -18.00 -18.82
N GLU A 278 -11.88 -17.37 -18.53
CA GLU A 278 -13.21 -17.87 -18.88
C GLU A 278 -13.90 -17.07 -19.99
N LEU A 279 -13.78 -15.73 -19.99
CA LEU A 279 -14.45 -14.87 -20.98
C LEU A 279 -13.55 -14.53 -22.17
N GLY A 280 -12.23 -14.76 -22.07
CA GLY A 280 -11.28 -14.50 -23.14
C GLY A 280 -10.89 -13.04 -23.30
N ALA A 281 -11.08 -12.20 -22.28
CA ALA A 281 -10.62 -10.82 -22.28
C ALA A 281 -9.10 -10.72 -22.46
N SER A 282 -8.62 -9.59 -22.98
CA SER A 282 -7.19 -9.36 -23.13
C SER A 282 -6.54 -9.02 -21.79
N HIS A 283 -5.51 -9.76 -21.40
CA HIS A 283 -4.72 -9.48 -20.19
C HIS A 283 -3.85 -8.21 -20.28
N LYS A 284 -3.72 -7.60 -21.46
CA LYS A 284 -2.77 -6.50 -21.72
C LYS A 284 -3.12 -5.17 -21.03
N ARG A 285 -4.30 -5.06 -20.45
CA ARG A 285 -4.72 -3.96 -19.59
C ARG A 285 -4.88 -4.40 -18.13
N ILE A 286 -4.26 -5.50 -17.75
CA ILE A 286 -4.27 -6.01 -16.40
C ILE A 286 -2.83 -6.02 -15.88
N ALA A 287 -2.59 -5.37 -14.76
CA ALA A 287 -1.39 -5.50 -13.95
C ALA A 287 -1.72 -6.17 -12.62
N VAL A 288 -0.72 -6.58 -11.86
CA VAL A 288 -0.86 -7.04 -10.48
C VAL A 288 -0.20 -6.04 -9.55
N CYS A 289 -0.73 -5.88 -8.34
CA CYS A 289 -0.22 -4.98 -7.32
C CYS A 289 -0.26 -5.63 -5.93
N THR A 290 0.47 -5.06 -4.99
CA THR A 290 0.46 -5.53 -3.60
C THR A 290 -0.56 -4.78 -2.75
N ASP A 291 -0.80 -3.51 -3.01
CA ASP A 291 -1.64 -2.66 -2.18
C ASP A 291 -1.11 -2.65 -0.73
N ASP A 292 -1.95 -2.72 0.29
CA ASP A 292 -1.54 -2.76 1.69
C ASP A 292 -0.79 -4.05 2.06
N ARG A 293 0.39 -3.88 2.64
CA ARG A 293 1.22 -4.94 3.23
C ARG A 293 1.86 -4.44 4.50
N ASP A 294 1.75 -5.17 5.60
CA ASP A 294 2.61 -4.92 6.74
C ASP A 294 4.05 -5.42 6.51
N ALA A 295 4.97 -5.09 7.40
CA ALA A 295 6.38 -5.41 7.22
C ALA A 295 6.66 -6.92 7.12
N GLU A 296 5.93 -7.76 7.84
CA GLU A 296 6.06 -9.22 7.77
C GLU A 296 5.54 -9.75 6.43
N ASP A 297 4.34 -9.33 6.04
CA ASP A 297 3.72 -9.72 4.78
C ASP A 297 4.50 -9.19 3.57
N LEU A 298 5.09 -7.99 3.66
CA LEU A 298 5.93 -7.43 2.61
C LEU A 298 7.18 -8.28 2.34
N LEU A 299 7.80 -8.83 3.37
CA LEU A 299 8.96 -9.73 3.23
C LEU A 299 8.58 -11.09 2.66
N ALA A 300 7.45 -11.65 3.07
CA ALA A 300 7.03 -13.01 2.72
C ALA A 300 6.19 -13.10 1.45
N PHE A 301 5.40 -12.07 1.15
CA PHE A 301 4.37 -12.05 0.12
C PHE A 301 4.45 -10.76 -0.73
N GLY A 302 5.63 -10.47 -1.29
CA GLY A 302 5.86 -9.34 -2.18
C GLY A 302 5.17 -9.48 -3.54
N LEU A 303 5.45 -8.56 -4.47
CA LEU A 303 4.83 -8.59 -5.80
C LEU A 303 5.17 -9.86 -6.59
N ASP A 304 6.34 -10.45 -6.36
CA ASP A 304 6.73 -11.75 -6.93
C ASP A 304 5.75 -12.87 -6.54
N TRP A 305 5.26 -12.84 -5.30
CA TRP A 305 4.26 -13.79 -4.84
C TRP A 305 2.93 -13.58 -5.58
N VAL A 306 2.47 -12.32 -5.76
CA VAL A 306 1.25 -12.00 -6.51
C VAL A 306 1.35 -12.46 -7.97
N VAL A 307 2.52 -12.32 -8.59
CA VAL A 307 2.79 -12.87 -9.94
C VAL A 307 2.64 -14.39 -9.97
N ARG A 308 3.13 -15.10 -8.96
CA ARG A 308 2.96 -16.56 -8.86
C ARG A 308 1.49 -16.95 -8.66
N GLU A 309 0.72 -16.19 -7.88
CA GLU A 309 -0.72 -16.38 -7.74
C GLU A 309 -1.46 -16.20 -9.07
N ALA A 310 -1.08 -15.19 -9.89
CA ALA A 310 -1.64 -15.02 -11.23
C ALA A 310 -1.36 -16.24 -12.13
N ARG A 311 -0.16 -16.83 -12.01
CA ARG A 311 0.17 -18.09 -12.71
C ARG A 311 -0.70 -19.25 -12.23
N LEU A 312 -0.88 -19.40 -10.92
CA LEU A 312 -1.74 -20.45 -10.35
C LEU A 312 -3.20 -20.29 -10.78
N ALA A 313 -3.65 -19.05 -10.98
CA ALA A 313 -4.97 -18.71 -11.50
C ALA A 313 -5.13 -18.90 -13.03
N GLY A 314 -4.11 -19.43 -13.73
CA GLY A 314 -4.21 -19.87 -15.13
C GLY A 314 -3.44 -19.04 -16.14
N MET A 315 -2.70 -18.01 -15.73
CA MET A 315 -1.84 -17.25 -16.64
C MET A 315 -0.55 -18.02 -16.96
N SER A 316 0.02 -17.82 -18.18
CA SER A 316 1.36 -18.34 -18.45
C SER A 316 2.42 -17.62 -17.60
N ARG A 317 3.62 -18.22 -17.48
CA ARG A 317 4.75 -17.60 -16.75
C ARG A 317 5.07 -16.20 -17.29
N GLU A 318 5.10 -16.10 -18.61
CA GLU A 318 5.46 -14.90 -19.35
C GLU A 318 4.41 -13.82 -19.22
N GLN A 319 3.12 -14.19 -19.28
CA GLN A 319 2.00 -13.28 -19.08
C GLN A 319 1.96 -12.77 -17.65
N ALA A 320 2.05 -13.66 -16.66
CA ALA A 320 2.05 -13.29 -15.25
C ALA A 320 3.21 -12.32 -14.93
N TRP A 321 4.42 -12.58 -15.46
CA TRP A 321 5.56 -11.67 -15.27
C TRP A 321 5.37 -10.33 -15.98
N ALA A 322 4.75 -10.31 -17.17
CA ALA A 322 4.42 -9.07 -17.87
C ALA A 322 3.39 -8.24 -17.11
N MET A 323 2.42 -8.88 -16.45
CA MET A 323 1.45 -8.22 -15.57
C MET A 323 2.12 -7.60 -14.33
N GLY A 324 3.17 -8.22 -13.80
CA GLY A 324 3.97 -7.69 -12.67
C GLY A 324 5.07 -6.73 -13.07
N SER A 325 5.24 -6.40 -14.36
CA SER A 325 6.34 -5.54 -14.81
C SER A 325 5.96 -4.58 -15.94
N LEU A 326 5.87 -5.07 -17.20
CA LEU A 326 5.64 -4.23 -18.38
C LEU A 326 4.30 -3.50 -18.34
N HIS A 327 3.25 -4.15 -17.86
CA HIS A 327 1.90 -3.58 -17.89
C HIS A 327 1.79 -2.37 -16.95
N GLY A 328 2.31 -2.46 -15.71
CA GLY A 328 2.40 -1.32 -14.80
C GLY A 328 3.22 -0.16 -15.40
N ALA A 329 4.39 -0.47 -15.97
CA ALA A 329 5.21 0.53 -16.66
C ALA A 329 4.47 1.20 -17.84
N THR A 330 3.74 0.43 -18.65
CA THR A 330 2.96 0.93 -19.78
C THR A 330 1.83 1.83 -19.33
N ARG A 331 1.13 1.45 -18.25
CA ARG A 331 0.04 2.25 -17.70
C ARG A 331 0.48 3.68 -17.34
N PHE A 332 1.69 3.84 -16.83
CA PHE A 332 2.27 5.14 -16.47
C PHE A 332 3.14 5.75 -17.58
N GLY A 333 3.18 5.17 -18.79
CA GLY A 333 3.95 5.67 -19.93
C GLY A 333 5.47 5.57 -19.74
N MET A 334 5.95 4.61 -18.95
CA MET A 334 7.37 4.42 -18.60
C MET A 334 8.01 3.17 -19.19
N ASP A 335 7.31 2.44 -20.08
CA ASP A 335 7.80 1.22 -20.72
C ASP A 335 9.03 1.45 -21.65
N GLY A 336 9.33 2.69 -21.97
CA GLY A 336 10.59 3.10 -22.60
C GLY A 336 11.81 3.05 -21.67
N GLU A 337 11.63 3.00 -20.35
CA GLU A 337 12.67 3.03 -19.33
C GLU A 337 12.73 1.75 -18.49
N ILE A 338 11.58 1.20 -18.10
CA ILE A 338 11.43 0.08 -17.14
C ILE A 338 10.46 -0.99 -17.67
N GLY A 339 10.32 -2.10 -16.95
CA GLY A 339 9.34 -3.16 -17.21
C GLY A 339 9.69 -4.14 -18.31
N GLY A 340 10.84 -3.99 -18.98
CA GLY A 340 11.27 -4.90 -20.04
C GLY A 340 12.77 -4.89 -20.31
N LEU A 341 13.27 -5.94 -20.95
CA LEU A 341 14.71 -6.15 -21.23
C LEU A 341 15.13 -5.61 -22.62
N GLY A 342 14.56 -4.51 -23.07
CA GLY A 342 14.94 -3.89 -24.33
C GLY A 342 16.18 -3.00 -24.23
N GLY A 343 16.91 -2.84 -25.34
CA GLY A 343 18.03 -1.91 -25.41
C GLY A 343 17.60 -0.48 -25.06
N GLY A 344 18.44 0.23 -24.30
CA GLY A 344 18.19 1.57 -23.78
C GLY A 344 17.47 1.62 -22.43
N ARG A 345 16.74 0.57 -22.03
CA ARG A 345 16.04 0.51 -20.74
C ARG A 345 17.04 0.46 -19.60
N ARG A 346 16.61 0.87 -18.42
CA ARG A 346 17.38 0.68 -17.18
C ARG A 346 17.70 -0.79 -17.00
N ALA A 347 18.87 -1.08 -16.47
CA ALA A 347 19.27 -2.43 -16.14
C ALA A 347 18.73 -2.84 -14.76
N ASP A 348 17.42 -2.80 -14.62
CA ASP A 348 16.67 -3.32 -13.49
C ASP A 348 16.26 -4.75 -13.85
N LEU A 349 16.95 -5.74 -13.28
CA LEU A 349 16.90 -7.13 -13.70
C LEU A 349 16.69 -8.05 -12.50
N VAL A 350 16.02 -9.18 -12.74
CA VAL A 350 15.86 -10.24 -11.74
C VAL A 350 16.23 -11.58 -12.34
N LEU A 351 17.09 -12.32 -11.65
CA LEU A 351 17.36 -13.73 -11.95
C LEU A 351 16.38 -14.58 -11.14
N LEU A 352 15.67 -15.46 -11.84
CA LEU A 352 14.61 -16.30 -11.30
C LEU A 352 14.99 -17.78 -11.40
N ASN A 353 14.45 -18.58 -10.49
CA ASN A 353 14.36 -20.03 -10.64
C ASN A 353 13.18 -20.43 -11.56
N ASP A 354 12.95 -21.73 -11.75
CA ASP A 354 11.87 -22.23 -12.61
C ASP A 354 10.46 -21.98 -12.04
N ASP A 355 10.34 -21.69 -10.76
CA ASP A 355 9.09 -21.37 -10.08
C ASP A 355 8.78 -19.87 -10.05
N LEU A 356 9.59 -19.06 -10.76
CA LEU A 356 9.52 -17.59 -10.79
C LEU A 356 9.87 -16.93 -9.45
N GLU A 357 10.63 -17.59 -8.58
CA GLU A 357 11.11 -16.96 -7.37
C GLU A 357 12.39 -16.15 -7.65
N PRO A 358 12.51 -14.91 -7.16
CA PRO A 358 13.72 -14.12 -7.25
C PRO A 358 14.91 -14.78 -6.55
N VAL A 359 16.04 -14.82 -7.25
CA VAL A 359 17.34 -15.34 -6.75
C VAL A 359 18.32 -14.20 -6.58
N SER A 360 18.47 -13.37 -7.61
CA SER A 360 19.37 -12.20 -7.58
C SER A 360 18.71 -11.03 -8.29
N THR A 361 18.98 -9.81 -7.80
CA THR A 361 18.38 -8.58 -8.32
C THR A 361 19.47 -7.56 -8.65
N TRP A 362 19.36 -6.94 -9.82
CA TRP A 362 20.14 -5.77 -10.23
C TRP A 362 19.24 -4.55 -10.26
N TYR A 363 19.73 -3.46 -9.73
CA TYR A 363 19.08 -2.16 -9.77
C TYR A 363 20.01 -1.13 -10.42
N GLY A 364 19.61 -0.57 -11.56
CA GLY A 364 20.46 0.32 -12.35
C GLY A 364 21.76 -0.33 -12.81
N GLY A 365 21.78 -1.65 -13.05
CA GLY A 365 22.93 -2.42 -13.47
C GLY A 365 23.86 -2.89 -12.34
N GLU A 366 23.60 -2.46 -11.11
CA GLU A 366 24.34 -2.88 -9.91
C GLU A 366 23.65 -4.09 -9.28
N LEU A 367 24.42 -5.14 -8.94
CA LEU A 367 23.93 -6.30 -8.22
C LEU A 367 23.66 -5.93 -6.76
N VAL A 368 22.38 -5.85 -6.38
CA VAL A 368 21.95 -5.40 -5.04
C VAL A 368 21.50 -6.56 -4.15
N VAL A 369 20.97 -7.62 -4.74
CA VAL A 369 20.67 -8.88 -4.06
C VAL A 369 21.34 -10.01 -4.81
N ASP A 370 22.07 -10.88 -4.10
CA ASP A 370 22.72 -12.06 -4.68
C ASP A 370 22.37 -13.31 -3.86
N HIS A 371 21.83 -14.32 -4.54
CA HIS A 371 21.37 -15.56 -3.90
C HIS A 371 20.48 -15.31 -2.67
N LYS A 372 19.45 -14.47 -2.84
CA LYS A 372 18.47 -14.07 -1.79
C LYS A 372 19.10 -13.33 -0.59
N LYS A 373 20.27 -12.73 -0.76
CA LYS A 373 20.96 -11.93 0.27
C LYS A 373 21.28 -10.55 -0.27
N ILE A 374 21.05 -9.54 0.55
CA ILE A 374 21.48 -8.17 0.25
C ILE A 374 23.01 -8.12 0.13
N THR A 375 23.51 -7.35 -0.85
CA THR A 375 24.94 -7.12 -1.00
C THR A 375 25.45 -6.06 -0.03
N PRO A 376 26.77 -5.99 0.24
CA PRO A 376 27.33 -4.91 1.06
C PRO A 376 27.04 -3.50 0.52
N ALA A 377 26.92 -3.36 -0.81
CA ALA A 377 26.57 -2.08 -1.44
C ALA A 377 25.13 -1.66 -1.09
N LEU A 378 24.19 -2.60 -1.17
CA LEU A 378 22.81 -2.34 -0.76
C LEU A 378 22.71 -2.07 0.74
N ASP A 379 23.39 -2.86 1.57
CA ASP A 379 23.37 -2.66 3.03
C ASP A 379 23.92 -1.29 3.44
N ALA A 380 24.96 -0.81 2.77
CA ALA A 380 25.50 0.53 2.97
C ALA A 380 24.50 1.62 2.54
N ALA A 381 23.80 1.44 1.42
CA ALA A 381 22.77 2.38 0.95
C ALA A 381 21.58 2.43 1.93
N LEU A 382 21.11 1.28 2.42
CA LEU A 382 20.04 1.18 3.39
C LEU A 382 20.42 1.72 4.78
N SER A 383 21.70 1.75 5.11
CA SER A 383 22.20 2.31 6.37
C SER A 383 22.30 3.83 6.35
N ASN A 384 22.38 4.45 5.16
CA ASN A 384 22.41 5.91 4.97
C ASN A 384 20.98 6.45 4.77
N ARG A 385 20.13 6.24 5.77
CA ARG A 385 18.72 6.65 5.71
C ARG A 385 18.56 8.15 5.87
N TRP A 386 17.57 8.70 5.15
CA TRP A 386 17.10 10.05 5.38
C TRP A 386 16.32 10.11 6.70
N ARG A 387 16.54 11.15 7.49
CA ARG A 387 15.79 11.36 8.72
C ARG A 387 14.65 12.34 8.45
N TYR A 388 13.45 11.94 8.83
CA TYR A 388 12.27 12.80 8.78
C TYR A 388 12.45 14.06 9.64
N PRO A 389 11.80 15.18 9.33
CA PRO A 389 11.84 16.38 10.15
C PRO A 389 11.24 16.12 11.54
N ASP A 390 11.72 16.82 12.55
CA ASP A 390 11.33 16.59 13.95
C ASP A 390 9.80 16.66 14.16
N VAL A 391 9.09 17.48 13.38
CA VAL A 391 7.62 17.55 13.45
C VAL A 391 6.93 16.22 13.15
N ALA A 392 7.53 15.35 12.33
CA ALA A 392 7.00 14.04 12.03
C ALA A 392 7.04 13.09 13.24
N TYR A 393 7.92 13.35 14.22
CA TYR A 393 8.03 12.57 15.46
C TYR A 393 7.16 13.13 16.59
N HIS A 394 6.28 14.12 16.32
CA HIS A 394 5.43 14.79 17.31
C HIS A 394 4.03 15.04 16.75
N THR A 395 3.42 13.99 16.17
CA THR A 395 2.08 14.08 15.55
C THR A 395 0.95 13.61 16.45
N VAL A 396 1.26 13.02 17.60
CA VAL A 396 0.25 12.60 18.60
C VAL A 396 0.11 13.69 19.65
N LYS A 397 -1.03 14.41 19.63
CA LYS A 397 -1.37 15.51 20.53
C LYS A 397 -2.67 15.18 21.23
N LEU A 398 -2.58 14.69 22.47
CA LEU A 398 -3.73 14.27 23.25
C LEU A 398 -4.05 15.27 24.36
N PRO A 399 -5.32 15.38 24.79
CA PRO A 399 -5.66 16.09 26.02
C PRO A 399 -5.15 15.32 27.25
N ASP A 400 -4.87 16.04 28.34
CA ASP A 400 -4.33 15.47 29.59
C ASP A 400 -5.21 14.35 30.17
N VAL A 401 -6.52 14.49 30.01
CA VAL A 401 -7.51 13.52 30.51
C VAL A 401 -8.47 13.15 29.38
N VAL A 402 -8.53 11.86 29.08
CA VAL A 402 -9.43 11.29 28.07
C VAL A 402 -10.28 10.21 28.74
N LYS A 403 -11.60 10.34 28.69
CA LYS A 403 -12.52 9.27 29.06
C LYS A 403 -12.64 8.31 27.87
N LEU A 404 -12.45 7.01 28.10
CA LEU A 404 -12.36 6.01 27.02
C LEU A 404 -13.58 5.10 26.94
N THR A 405 -14.56 5.26 27.82
CA THR A 405 -15.76 4.43 27.83
C THR A 405 -17.01 5.30 27.91
N PRO A 406 -18.12 4.90 27.28
CA PRO A 406 -19.38 5.60 27.42
C PRO A 406 -19.97 5.43 28.83
N ASP A 407 -20.86 6.32 29.20
CA ASP A 407 -21.66 6.13 30.44
C ASP A 407 -22.57 4.90 30.30
N LEU A 408 -22.69 4.15 31.40
CA LEU A 408 -23.60 3.01 31.44
C LEU A 408 -25.06 3.50 31.35
N PRO A 409 -25.88 2.98 30.41
CA PRO A 409 -27.28 3.38 30.31
C PRO A 409 -28.08 3.07 31.57
N SER A 410 -28.77 4.09 32.11
CA SER A 410 -29.62 3.94 33.31
C SER A 410 -31.03 3.43 32.98
N SER A 411 -31.42 3.40 31.73
CA SER A 411 -32.69 2.90 31.20
C SER A 411 -32.42 1.94 30.03
N LYS A 412 -33.48 1.24 29.61
CA LYS A 412 -33.44 0.44 28.41
C LYS A 412 -33.13 1.28 27.19
N VAL A 413 -32.17 0.86 26.37
CA VAL A 413 -31.72 1.54 25.14
C VAL A 413 -31.50 0.55 24.01
N ILE A 414 -31.48 1.06 22.79
CA ILE A 414 -31.00 0.36 21.61
C ILE A 414 -29.59 0.88 21.30
N ALA A 415 -28.59 -0.02 21.38
CA ALA A 415 -27.22 0.31 21.00
C ALA A 415 -27.02 0.13 19.50
N ASN A 416 -26.50 1.16 18.81
CA ASN A 416 -25.97 1.04 17.46
C ASN A 416 -24.54 0.47 17.58
N THR A 417 -24.34 -0.76 17.14
CA THR A 417 -23.05 -1.47 17.26
C THR A 417 -22.42 -1.72 15.90
N ILE A 418 -21.09 -1.75 15.90
CA ILE A 418 -20.30 -2.15 14.74
C ILE A 418 -20.06 -3.66 14.84
N ARG A 419 -20.64 -4.43 13.94
CA ARG A 419 -20.39 -5.86 13.85
C ARG A 419 -19.17 -6.14 12.96
N THR A 420 -18.14 -6.74 13.55
CA THR A 420 -16.93 -7.12 12.81
C THR A 420 -17.15 -8.45 12.08
N GLU A 421 -16.68 -8.50 10.83
CA GLU A 421 -16.68 -9.68 9.97
C GLU A 421 -15.34 -9.80 9.24
N LEU A 422 -14.85 -11.03 9.04
CA LEU A 422 -13.62 -11.23 8.27
C LEU A 422 -13.81 -10.80 6.80
N PRO A 423 -12.80 -10.16 6.23
CA PRO A 423 -11.48 -9.82 6.76
C PRO A 423 -11.41 -8.47 7.50
N GLY A 424 -12.52 -7.79 7.76
CA GLY A 424 -12.59 -6.50 8.44
C GLY A 424 -12.82 -5.30 7.49
N ILE A 425 -13.03 -5.54 6.20
CA ILE A 425 -13.28 -4.47 5.21
C ILE A 425 -14.73 -4.00 5.29
N ILE A 426 -15.70 -4.92 5.20
CA ILE A 426 -17.12 -4.60 5.32
C ILE A 426 -17.56 -4.87 6.76
N LEU A 427 -18.20 -3.90 7.39
CA LEU A 427 -18.66 -3.99 8.78
C LEU A 427 -20.18 -3.83 8.85
N GLY A 428 -20.83 -4.76 9.55
CA GLY A 428 -22.27 -4.74 9.70
C GLY A 428 -22.76 -3.71 10.71
N HIS A 429 -23.92 -3.09 10.45
CA HIS A 429 -24.65 -2.28 11.42
C HIS A 429 -25.64 -3.17 12.18
N GLU A 430 -25.38 -3.41 13.47
CA GLU A 430 -26.25 -4.22 14.32
C GLU A 430 -26.89 -3.34 15.42
N LYS A 431 -28.20 -3.54 15.65
CA LYS A 431 -28.94 -2.86 16.72
C LYS A 431 -29.21 -3.86 17.84
N ILE A 432 -28.65 -3.59 19.02
CA ILE A 432 -28.74 -4.47 20.19
C ILE A 432 -29.51 -3.76 21.30
N GLU A 433 -30.55 -4.44 21.81
CA GLU A 433 -31.31 -3.96 22.93
C GLU A 433 -30.56 -4.22 24.25
N LEU A 434 -30.28 -3.18 25.01
CA LEU A 434 -29.61 -3.24 26.31
C LEU A 434 -30.58 -2.91 27.42
N GLU A 435 -30.85 -3.90 28.28
CA GLU A 435 -31.62 -3.69 29.51
C GLU A 435 -30.76 -3.01 30.59
N PRO A 436 -31.32 -2.25 31.55
CA PRO A 436 -30.53 -1.67 32.63
C PRO A 436 -29.69 -2.73 33.36
N ALA A 437 -28.41 -2.41 33.60
CA ALA A 437 -27.45 -3.28 34.31
C ALA A 437 -26.62 -2.45 35.31
N ASN A 438 -25.92 -3.13 36.23
CA ASN A 438 -25.07 -2.45 37.21
C ASN A 438 -23.65 -2.14 36.66
N ASP A 439 -23.24 -2.84 35.60
CA ASP A 439 -21.93 -2.72 35.00
C ASP A 439 -21.94 -3.13 33.50
N TRP A 440 -20.88 -2.78 32.79
CA TRP A 440 -20.69 -3.14 31.39
C TRP A 440 -20.37 -4.61 31.19
N GLU A 441 -19.74 -5.28 32.18
CA GLU A 441 -19.38 -6.71 32.11
C GLU A 441 -20.61 -7.57 31.89
N THR A 442 -21.74 -7.22 32.51
CA THR A 442 -23.04 -7.87 32.31
C THR A 442 -23.48 -7.84 30.85
N HIS A 443 -23.33 -6.67 30.18
CA HIS A 443 -23.67 -6.54 28.77
C HIS A 443 -22.69 -7.30 27.88
N PHE A 444 -21.39 -7.24 28.18
CA PHE A 444 -20.36 -7.93 27.40
C PHE A 444 -20.55 -9.44 27.46
N ALA A 445 -20.77 -10.00 28.64
CA ALA A 445 -21.04 -11.43 28.80
C ALA A 445 -22.31 -11.90 28.09
N ARG A 446 -23.37 -11.06 28.09
CA ARG A 446 -24.65 -11.40 27.46
C ARG A 446 -24.62 -11.32 25.94
N HIS A 447 -23.97 -10.33 25.38
CA HIS A 447 -24.06 -9.97 23.96
C HIS A 447 -22.73 -10.10 23.19
N GLY A 448 -21.62 -10.50 23.83
CA GLY A 448 -20.31 -10.63 23.20
C GLY A 448 -19.74 -9.28 22.71
N LEU A 449 -19.94 -8.24 23.53
CA LEU A 449 -19.54 -6.87 23.20
C LEU A 449 -18.21 -6.48 23.82
N CYS A 450 -17.59 -5.45 23.26
CA CYS A 450 -16.53 -4.68 23.90
C CYS A 450 -16.63 -3.20 23.48
N PHE A 451 -15.94 -2.32 24.17
CA PHE A 451 -15.83 -0.90 23.80
C PHE A 451 -15.00 -0.71 22.54
N VAL A 452 -15.33 0.33 21.77
CA VAL A 452 -14.45 0.95 20.78
C VAL A 452 -14.52 2.48 20.93
N THR A 453 -13.35 3.11 20.86
CA THR A 453 -13.21 4.56 21.04
C THR A 453 -12.25 5.10 19.99
N VAL A 454 -12.61 6.21 19.37
CA VAL A 454 -11.74 6.96 18.46
C VAL A 454 -11.46 8.33 19.06
N ILE A 455 -10.16 8.70 19.07
CA ILE A 455 -9.65 9.91 19.71
C ILE A 455 -8.92 10.74 18.67
N GLU A 456 -9.31 12.00 18.51
CA GLU A 456 -8.60 12.96 17.66
C GLU A 456 -7.19 13.19 18.19
N ARG A 457 -6.17 13.02 17.32
CA ARG A 457 -4.76 13.12 17.71
C ARG A 457 -3.97 14.24 17.05
N HIS A 458 -4.58 14.99 16.13
CA HIS A 458 -3.90 16.04 15.37
C HIS A 458 -3.84 17.37 16.12
N GLY A 459 -4.60 17.51 17.22
CA GLY A 459 -4.73 18.76 17.98
C GLY A 459 -5.49 19.84 17.21
N LYS A 460 -6.42 19.44 16.32
CA LYS A 460 -7.27 20.35 15.54
C LYS A 460 -8.67 20.55 16.13
N SER A 461 -9.04 19.73 17.12
CA SER A 461 -10.27 19.86 17.91
C SER A 461 -9.94 20.11 19.37
N PRO A 462 -10.93 20.47 20.20
CA PRO A 462 -10.73 20.57 21.66
C PRO A 462 -10.55 19.21 22.36
N GLY A 463 -10.25 18.13 21.61
CA GLY A 463 -10.07 16.76 22.09
C GLY A 463 -11.31 15.91 21.84
N ASN A 464 -11.73 15.82 20.58
CA ASN A 464 -12.86 14.97 20.20
C ASN A 464 -12.59 13.51 20.56
N VAL A 465 -13.58 12.87 21.16
CA VAL A 465 -13.59 11.45 21.53
C VAL A 465 -14.98 10.90 21.23
N ALA A 466 -15.05 9.85 20.46
CA ALA A 466 -16.29 9.15 20.18
C ALA A 466 -16.24 7.71 20.71
N HIS A 467 -17.37 7.24 21.21
CA HIS A 467 -17.51 5.90 21.79
C HIS A 467 -18.59 5.12 21.07
N ALA A 468 -18.34 3.82 20.90
CA ALA A 468 -19.33 2.84 20.45
C ALA A 468 -19.05 1.46 21.03
N LEU A 469 -19.78 0.47 20.57
CA LEU A 469 -19.56 -0.93 20.91
C LEU A 469 -19.27 -1.74 19.65
N LEU A 470 -18.34 -2.70 19.79
CA LEU A 470 -18.11 -3.75 18.79
C LEU A 470 -18.86 -5.01 19.19
N SER A 471 -19.49 -5.66 18.22
CA SER A 471 -19.99 -7.02 18.34
C SER A 471 -19.16 -7.96 17.45
N ASN A 472 -19.10 -9.24 17.82
CA ASN A 472 -18.33 -10.28 17.11
C ASN A 472 -16.81 -10.03 17.05
N PHE A 473 -16.26 -9.05 17.78
CA PHE A 473 -14.81 -8.82 17.84
C PHE A 473 -14.08 -9.82 18.74
N ALA A 474 -14.80 -10.38 19.71
CA ALA A 474 -14.41 -11.46 20.64
C ALA A 474 -13.15 -11.20 21.49
N LEU A 475 -12.80 -9.93 21.74
CA LEU A 475 -11.74 -9.58 22.69
C LEU A 475 -12.11 -10.13 24.07
N LYS A 476 -11.29 -11.03 24.61
CA LYS A 476 -11.56 -11.77 25.86
C LYS A 476 -11.36 -10.91 27.10
N SER A 477 -10.27 -10.14 27.11
CA SER A 477 -9.90 -9.22 28.20
C SER A 477 -8.83 -8.24 27.71
N GLY A 478 -8.64 -7.14 28.43
CA GLY A 478 -7.60 -6.19 28.08
C GLY A 478 -8.04 -5.15 27.05
N ALA A 479 -7.09 -4.65 26.29
CA ALA A 479 -7.29 -3.66 25.24
C ALA A 479 -6.32 -3.82 24.06
N VAL A 480 -6.76 -3.34 22.90
CA VAL A 480 -5.92 -3.19 21.69
C VAL A 480 -6.05 -1.75 21.19
N ALA A 481 -4.95 -1.19 20.67
CA ALA A 481 -4.96 0.19 20.17
C ALA A 481 -4.07 0.37 18.95
N SER A 482 -4.41 1.34 18.11
CA SER A 482 -3.66 1.71 16.92
C SER A 482 -3.75 3.21 16.64
N SER A 483 -2.64 3.82 16.21
CA SER A 483 -2.61 5.16 15.62
C SER A 483 -2.80 5.16 14.10
N VAL A 484 -3.03 3.98 13.51
CA VAL A 484 -3.21 3.78 12.05
C VAL A 484 -4.70 3.58 11.74
N GLY A 485 -5.57 4.41 12.31
CA GLY A 485 -7.01 4.36 12.02
C GLY A 485 -7.35 5.05 10.70
N HIS A 486 -7.50 4.27 9.64
CA HIS A 486 -7.76 4.77 8.27
C HIS A 486 -9.05 5.60 8.16
N ASP A 487 -9.06 6.68 7.33
CA ASP A 487 -7.89 7.32 6.70
C ASP A 487 -7.42 8.54 7.49
N SER A 488 -8.26 9.05 8.40
CA SER A 488 -7.91 10.23 9.22
C SER A 488 -6.75 9.97 10.18
N HIS A 489 -6.41 8.69 10.42
CA HIS A 489 -5.38 8.21 11.33
C HIS A 489 -5.51 8.75 12.76
N ASN A 490 -6.74 8.92 13.22
CA ASN A 490 -7.04 9.11 14.62
C ASN A 490 -6.79 7.83 15.42
N ILE A 491 -6.53 7.95 16.72
CA ILE A 491 -6.25 6.76 17.54
C ILE A 491 -7.54 5.99 17.76
N ILE A 492 -7.52 4.70 17.41
CA ILE A 492 -8.58 3.76 17.71
C ILE A 492 -8.15 2.82 18.83
N ILE A 493 -9.05 2.60 19.81
CA ILE A 493 -8.84 1.68 20.94
C ILE A 493 -10.08 0.82 21.10
N ALA A 494 -9.91 -0.50 21.22
CA ALA A 494 -10.96 -1.39 21.69
C ALA A 494 -10.54 -2.04 23.00
N GLY A 495 -11.50 -2.26 23.91
CA GLY A 495 -11.18 -2.82 25.22
C GLY A 495 -12.39 -3.33 25.98
N THR A 496 -12.13 -4.16 26.98
CA THR A 496 -13.14 -4.69 27.91
C THR A 496 -13.21 -3.89 29.21
N ASN A 497 -12.22 -3.04 29.48
CA ASN A 497 -12.18 -2.18 30.66
C ASN A 497 -11.36 -0.90 30.39
N GLU A 498 -11.70 0.17 31.06
CA GLU A 498 -11.07 1.47 30.86
C GLU A 498 -9.62 1.51 31.31
N ALA A 499 -9.23 0.72 32.33
CA ALA A 499 -7.87 0.73 32.87
C ALA A 499 -6.86 0.25 31.82
N ASP A 500 -7.13 -0.87 31.15
CA ASP A 500 -6.28 -1.39 30.08
C ASP A 500 -6.31 -0.48 28.83
N MET A 501 -7.47 0.11 28.50
CA MET A 501 -7.56 1.10 27.42
C MET A 501 -6.70 2.34 27.69
N GLN A 502 -6.65 2.82 28.95
CA GLN A 502 -5.76 3.92 29.34
C GLN A 502 -4.29 3.55 29.21
N VAL A 503 -3.89 2.33 29.59
CA VAL A 503 -2.51 1.83 29.40
C VAL A 503 -2.15 1.80 27.91
N ALA A 504 -3.08 1.33 27.05
CA ALA A 504 -2.88 1.30 25.61
C ALA A 504 -2.72 2.73 25.02
N LEU A 505 -3.58 3.68 25.43
CA LEU A 505 -3.48 5.07 25.00
C LEU A 505 -2.13 5.70 25.38
N ARG A 506 -1.67 5.48 26.63
CA ARG A 506 -0.37 6.01 27.08
C ARG A 506 0.81 5.35 26.39
N ALA A 507 0.71 4.07 26.01
CA ALA A 507 1.70 3.40 25.20
C ALA A 507 1.83 4.06 23.80
N ILE A 508 0.68 4.31 23.11
CA ILE A 508 0.67 5.03 21.83
C ILE A 508 1.26 6.44 21.97
N GLU A 509 0.86 7.19 22.99
CA GLU A 509 1.34 8.56 23.23
C GLU A 509 2.86 8.59 23.45
N SER A 510 3.38 7.71 24.31
CA SER A 510 4.80 7.68 24.67
C SER A 510 5.72 7.33 23.50
N HIS A 511 5.23 6.57 22.51
CA HIS A 511 5.95 6.20 21.30
C HIS A 511 5.61 7.11 20.11
N GLN A 512 4.73 8.10 20.30
CA GLN A 512 4.24 8.99 19.24
C GLN A 512 3.54 8.24 18.09
N GLY A 513 2.99 7.06 18.40
CA GLY A 513 2.25 6.19 17.50
C GLY A 513 2.61 4.73 17.65
N GLY A 514 1.79 3.86 17.08
CA GLY A 514 2.02 2.43 17.09
C GLY A 514 0.75 1.59 17.13
N VAL A 515 0.95 0.27 17.18
CA VAL A 515 -0.11 -0.72 17.40
C VAL A 515 0.26 -1.55 18.61
N CYS A 516 -0.64 -1.74 19.56
CA CYS A 516 -0.33 -2.49 20.78
C CYS A 516 -1.48 -3.38 21.26
N VAL A 517 -1.10 -4.36 22.07
CA VAL A 517 -1.98 -5.23 22.87
C VAL A 517 -1.65 -5.04 24.34
N VAL A 518 -2.68 -4.89 25.15
CA VAL A 518 -2.57 -4.71 26.62
C VAL A 518 -3.41 -5.76 27.32
N GLN A 519 -2.83 -6.40 28.33
CA GLN A 519 -3.54 -7.33 29.22
C GLN A 519 -3.09 -7.13 30.66
N ASP A 520 -4.05 -7.10 31.58
CA ASP A 520 -3.79 -7.00 33.04
C ASP A 520 -2.87 -5.80 33.40
N GLY A 521 -3.11 -4.63 32.78
CA GLY A 521 -2.35 -3.41 32.99
C GLY A 521 -0.95 -3.40 32.38
N LYS A 522 -0.63 -4.34 31.46
CA LYS A 522 0.70 -4.45 30.83
C LYS A 522 0.59 -4.51 29.32
N VAL A 523 1.46 -3.78 28.65
CA VAL A 523 1.66 -3.90 27.20
C VAL A 523 2.34 -5.25 26.94
N THR A 524 1.65 -6.16 26.26
CA THR A 524 2.17 -7.50 25.93
C THR A 524 2.83 -7.55 24.56
N ALA A 525 2.41 -6.68 23.63
CA ALA A 525 3.06 -6.46 22.35
C ALA A 525 2.92 -5.01 21.90
N MET A 526 3.94 -4.49 21.21
CA MET A 526 3.96 -3.13 20.66
C MET A 526 4.78 -3.08 19.37
N VAL A 527 4.24 -2.46 18.35
CA VAL A 527 4.97 -1.99 17.16
C VAL A 527 5.03 -0.47 17.24
N PRO A 528 6.18 0.14 17.63
CA PRO A 528 6.31 1.59 17.71
C PRO A 528 6.37 2.21 16.31
N LEU A 529 5.59 3.27 16.08
CA LEU A 529 5.49 3.98 14.81
C LEU A 529 5.73 5.50 15.02
N PRO A 530 6.96 5.90 15.36
CA PRO A 530 7.25 7.28 15.74
C PRO A 530 7.17 8.29 14.58
N VAL A 531 7.28 7.84 13.33
CA VAL A 531 7.22 8.73 12.16
C VAL A 531 5.78 8.90 11.74
N ALA A 532 5.25 10.08 11.94
CA ALA A 532 3.86 10.47 11.68
C ALA A 532 2.80 9.61 12.42
N GLY A 533 3.22 8.80 13.39
CA GLY A 533 2.35 7.78 14.03
C GLY A 533 1.96 6.64 13.09
N LEU A 534 2.65 6.47 11.98
CA LEU A 534 2.36 5.52 10.90
C LEU A 534 3.53 4.57 10.61
N MET A 535 4.76 5.04 10.71
CA MET A 535 5.95 4.30 10.28
C MET A 535 7.01 4.23 11.38
N SER A 536 7.75 3.13 11.36
CA SER A 536 8.96 2.91 12.14
C SER A 536 10.19 3.40 11.36
N ASP A 537 11.18 3.93 12.07
CA ASP A 537 12.49 4.29 11.52
C ASP A 537 13.52 3.14 11.61
N LYS A 538 13.08 1.92 11.88
CA LYS A 538 13.90 0.69 11.91
C LYS A 538 14.03 0.06 10.53
N ARG A 539 14.87 -0.97 10.41
CA ARG A 539 14.96 -1.82 9.22
C ARG A 539 13.72 -2.72 9.11
N VAL A 540 13.33 -3.09 7.90
CA VAL A 540 12.10 -3.85 7.66
C VAL A 540 12.06 -5.18 8.44
N HIS A 541 13.18 -5.89 8.56
CA HIS A 541 13.23 -7.16 9.29
C HIS A 541 13.03 -6.99 10.82
N GLU A 542 13.43 -5.85 11.38
CA GLU A 542 13.20 -5.54 12.80
C GLU A 542 11.70 -5.28 13.03
N VAL A 543 11.07 -4.49 12.17
CA VAL A 543 9.64 -4.19 12.25
C VAL A 543 8.82 -5.45 11.99
N ALA A 544 9.21 -6.29 11.03
CA ALA A 544 8.55 -7.57 10.76
C ALA A 544 8.54 -8.50 11.97
N ALA A 545 9.64 -8.54 12.74
CA ALA A 545 9.67 -9.32 13.98
C ALA A 545 8.72 -8.77 15.05
N GLU A 546 8.59 -7.43 15.16
CA GLU A 546 7.64 -6.80 16.07
C GLU A 546 6.19 -7.04 15.63
N VAL A 547 5.90 -6.98 14.33
CA VAL A 547 4.58 -7.29 13.76
C VAL A 547 4.20 -8.75 14.00
N GLN A 548 5.15 -9.68 13.82
CA GLN A 548 4.91 -11.09 14.13
C GLN A 548 4.57 -11.30 15.61
N ALA A 549 5.29 -10.65 16.52
CA ALA A 549 4.99 -10.71 17.94
C ALA A 549 3.61 -10.09 18.25
N LEU A 550 3.25 -8.99 17.60
CA LEU A 550 1.94 -8.36 17.70
C LEU A 550 0.83 -9.33 17.26
N LYS A 551 0.95 -9.95 16.09
CA LYS A 551 -0.04 -10.93 15.55
C LYS A 551 -0.29 -12.07 16.54
N VAL A 552 0.77 -12.59 17.17
CA VAL A 552 0.65 -13.66 18.19
C VAL A 552 -0.15 -13.19 19.42
N GLU A 553 0.14 -12.01 19.95
CA GLU A 553 -0.59 -11.49 21.13
C GLU A 553 -2.02 -11.07 20.77
N TRP A 554 -2.24 -10.58 19.53
CA TRP A 554 -3.56 -10.23 18.99
C TRP A 554 -4.50 -11.45 18.94
N GLU A 555 -4.00 -12.59 18.44
CA GLU A 555 -4.74 -13.85 18.43
C GLU A 555 -5.02 -14.38 19.86
N LYS A 556 -4.05 -14.29 20.77
CA LYS A 556 -4.23 -14.67 22.17
C LYS A 556 -5.31 -13.83 22.87
N ALA A 557 -5.37 -12.54 22.56
CA ALA A 557 -6.41 -11.65 23.05
C ALA A 557 -7.82 -12.07 22.56
N GLY A 558 -7.91 -12.84 21.47
CA GLY A 558 -9.12 -13.45 20.95
C GLY A 558 -9.80 -12.66 19.83
N CYS A 559 -9.18 -11.59 19.34
CA CYS A 559 -9.75 -10.76 18.27
C CYS A 559 -10.06 -11.57 17.00
N THR A 560 -11.27 -11.44 16.48
CA THR A 560 -11.75 -12.23 15.33
C THR A 560 -11.29 -11.72 13.98
N ILE A 561 -10.90 -10.44 13.91
CA ILE A 561 -10.33 -9.83 12.70
C ILE A 561 -8.85 -9.50 12.94
N PRO A 562 -8.00 -9.54 11.91
CA PRO A 562 -6.61 -9.12 12.03
C PRO A 562 -6.50 -7.64 12.41
N TYR A 563 -5.35 -7.23 12.97
CA TYR A 563 -5.15 -5.85 13.40
C TYR A 563 -5.23 -4.85 12.22
N MET A 564 -4.86 -5.25 11.01
CA MET A 564 -5.06 -4.41 9.82
C MET A 564 -6.55 -4.18 9.54
N GLY A 565 -7.41 -5.20 9.69
CA GLY A 565 -8.85 -5.03 9.61
C GLY A 565 -9.41 -4.13 10.74
N PHE A 566 -8.81 -4.18 11.93
CA PHE A 566 -9.14 -3.27 13.03
C PHE A 566 -8.80 -1.81 12.67
N ASN A 567 -7.68 -1.57 11.99
CA ASN A 567 -7.30 -0.24 11.52
C ASN A 567 -8.31 0.36 10.52
N LEU A 568 -9.10 -0.48 9.83
CA LEU A 568 -10.13 -0.05 8.88
C LEU A 568 -11.48 0.27 9.54
N ILE A 569 -11.67 0.02 10.85
CA ILE A 569 -12.93 0.33 11.54
C ILE A 569 -13.31 1.82 11.42
N PRO A 570 -12.37 2.80 11.46
CA PRO A 570 -12.71 4.20 11.26
C PRO A 570 -12.96 4.64 9.82
N LEU A 571 -12.68 3.79 8.81
CA LEU A 571 -12.70 4.17 7.39
C LEU A 571 -14.12 4.46 6.89
N SER A 572 -14.54 5.70 7.00
CA SER A 572 -15.93 6.17 6.82
C SER A 572 -16.39 6.31 5.36
N VAL A 573 -15.66 5.70 4.41
CA VAL A 573 -16.05 5.58 2.99
C VAL A 573 -16.51 4.17 2.60
N ILE A 574 -16.29 3.17 3.46
CA ILE A 574 -16.70 1.77 3.20
C ILE A 574 -17.90 1.38 4.07
N PRO A 575 -18.97 0.75 3.52
CA PRO A 575 -20.18 0.36 4.27
C PRO A 575 -19.90 -0.61 5.43
N GLU A 576 -20.89 -0.78 6.33
CA GLU A 576 -22.16 -0.05 6.47
C GLU A 576 -22.08 1.05 7.53
N ILE A 577 -21.42 0.77 8.68
CA ILE A 577 -21.26 1.69 9.82
C ILE A 577 -19.80 1.76 10.24
N ARG A 578 -19.33 2.96 10.58
CA ARG A 578 -17.96 3.25 11.00
C ARG A 578 -17.97 4.15 12.23
N ILE A 579 -16.80 4.32 12.86
CA ILE A 579 -16.64 5.27 13.96
C ILE A 579 -15.48 6.22 13.65
N THR A 580 -15.76 7.54 13.69
CA THR A 580 -14.75 8.59 13.62
C THR A 580 -14.59 9.26 14.98
N ASP A 581 -13.72 10.25 15.10
CA ASP A 581 -13.61 11.08 16.32
C ASP A 581 -14.87 11.88 16.63
N LYS A 582 -15.81 11.98 15.68
CA LYS A 582 -17.07 12.73 15.78
C LYS A 582 -18.29 11.87 16.11
N GLY A 583 -18.20 10.56 15.93
CA GLY A 583 -19.29 9.64 16.24
C GLY A 583 -19.38 8.45 15.30
N LEU A 584 -20.47 7.70 15.47
CA LEU A 584 -20.82 6.61 14.56
C LEU A 584 -21.36 7.19 13.24
N VAL A 585 -20.80 6.79 12.12
CA VAL A 585 -21.20 7.20 10.76
C VAL A 585 -21.89 6.04 10.06
N THR A 586 -23.14 6.23 9.64
CA THR A 586 -23.78 5.34 8.67
C THR A 586 -23.33 5.74 7.27
N VAL A 587 -22.48 4.93 6.64
CA VAL A 587 -21.80 5.29 5.40
C VAL A 587 -22.77 5.44 4.22
N PRO A 588 -23.81 4.61 4.04
CA PRO A 588 -24.75 4.80 2.94
C PRO A 588 -25.49 6.14 2.97
N GLN A 589 -25.67 6.73 4.15
CA GLN A 589 -26.36 8.02 4.33
C GLN A 589 -25.38 9.18 4.58
N MET A 590 -24.13 8.90 4.91
CA MET A 590 -23.11 9.89 5.31
C MET A 590 -23.60 10.78 6.46
N VAL A 591 -24.16 10.16 7.50
CA VAL A 591 -24.68 10.87 8.69
C VAL A 591 -24.17 10.24 9.98
N ILE A 592 -23.99 11.09 11.00
CA ILE A 592 -23.67 10.65 12.36
C ILE A 592 -24.94 10.20 13.05
N VAL A 593 -24.89 9.02 13.66
CA VAL A 593 -25.95 8.47 14.51
C VAL A 593 -25.49 8.34 15.96
N PRO A 594 -26.41 8.47 16.94
CA PRO A 594 -26.04 8.31 18.35
C PRO A 594 -25.64 6.84 18.64
N PRO A 595 -24.71 6.60 19.57
CA PRO A 595 -24.36 5.23 19.97
C PRO A 595 -25.52 4.51 20.68
N PHE A 596 -26.40 5.27 21.36
CA PHE A 596 -27.57 4.73 22.04
C PHE A 596 -28.82 5.52 21.67
N GLU A 597 -29.91 4.83 21.34
CA GLU A 597 -31.24 5.37 21.07
C GLU A 597 -32.20 4.96 22.20
N ALA A 598 -33.24 5.73 22.42
CA ALA A 598 -34.30 5.30 23.32
C ALA A 598 -35.01 4.04 22.78
N ALA A 599 -35.24 3.05 23.65
CA ALA A 599 -35.90 1.78 23.29
C ALA A 599 -37.40 1.93 23.12
#